data_9e21a7b93465d32c1f37e0d63d2378c6
#
_entry.id   9e21a7b93465d32c1f37e0d63d2378c6
#
_cell.length_a   1.000
_cell.length_b   1.000
_cell.length_c   1.000
_cell.angle_alpha   90.00
_cell.angle_beta   90.00
_cell.angle_gamma   90.00
#
_symmetry.space_group_name_H-M   'P 1'
#
loop_
_entity.id
_entity.type
_entity.pdbx_description
1 polymer ?
#
loop_
_entity_poly.entity_id
_entity_poly.type
_entity_poly.pdbx_seq_one_letter_code
_entity_poly.pdbx_strand_id
1 'polypeptide(L)'
;MLETITISNLLPLVFSGMEQTEKISSSQIWEEPSFIFQRGCRLCIQAESGSGKSSLLSFIFGTRQDYKGQILFNGQDTRALSVGQWCEIRTKNISLLPQDMALFPELTVGQNIDLKNNRTRHKTRQEIMNCLERVGIAEKYDVLASQLSIGQMQRVALVRALCQPFDFIFLDEPVSHLDARNNQIVAEMVSEEAQRQGAGIIATSVGNHLMLSNAEFVAL
;
A
#
# COMPACT_ATOMS: atom_id res chain seq x y z
N MET A 1 -12.27 12.69 5.33
CA MET A 1 -11.23 12.74 4.28
C MET A 1 -9.90 12.91 4.98
N LEU A 2 -8.91 12.12 4.61
CA LEU A 2 -7.57 12.17 5.19
C LEU A 2 -6.66 12.98 4.25
N GLU A 3 -6.25 14.18 4.68
CA GLU A 3 -5.45 15.09 3.85
C GLU A 3 -3.95 14.92 4.09
N THR A 4 -3.57 14.58 5.34
CA THR A 4 -2.16 14.44 5.71
C THR A 4 -1.95 13.25 6.63
N ILE A 5 -0.84 12.56 6.41
CA ILE A 5 -0.27 11.60 7.35
C ILE A 5 1.11 12.14 7.73
N THR A 6 1.27 12.51 8.99
CA THR A 6 2.55 13.00 9.51
C THR A 6 3.18 11.94 10.40
N ILE A 7 4.43 11.64 10.17
CA ILE A 7 5.24 10.81 11.05
C ILE A 7 6.27 11.73 11.72
N SER A 8 6.44 11.59 13.05
CA SER A 8 7.35 12.43 13.82
C SER A 8 8.25 11.58 14.69
N ASN A 9 9.57 11.73 14.52
CA ASN A 9 10.61 10.97 15.23
C ASN A 9 10.31 9.46 15.24
N LEU A 10 9.78 8.96 14.10
CA LEU A 10 9.35 7.57 14.00
C LEU A 10 10.55 6.66 13.84
N LEU A 11 10.69 5.68 14.73
CA LEU A 11 11.72 4.65 14.64
C LEU A 11 11.17 3.30 15.12
N PRO A 12 11.27 2.23 14.31
CA PRO A 12 10.94 0.87 14.76
C PRO A 12 11.72 0.49 16.02
N LEU A 13 11.08 -0.15 17.00
CA LEU A 13 11.75 -0.55 18.24
C LEU A 13 12.92 -1.51 18.00
N VAL A 14 12.88 -2.30 16.93
CA VAL A 14 13.99 -3.18 16.53
C VAL A 14 15.28 -2.41 16.20
N PHE A 15 15.20 -1.14 15.86
CA PHE A 15 16.35 -0.26 15.59
C PHE A 15 16.79 0.57 16.79
N SER A 16 16.16 0.37 17.97
CA SER A 16 16.59 1.07 19.19
C SER A 16 18.03 0.70 19.55
N GLY A 17 18.89 1.73 19.72
CA GLY A 17 20.32 1.56 19.94
C GLY A 17 21.15 1.43 18.66
N MET A 18 20.52 1.52 17.49
CA MET A 18 21.17 1.48 16.17
C MET A 18 21.07 2.82 15.43
N GLU A 19 20.66 3.88 16.13
CA GLU A 19 20.33 5.19 15.54
C GLU A 19 21.49 5.82 14.77
N GLN A 20 22.74 5.47 15.13
CA GLN A 20 23.96 5.97 14.47
C GLN A 20 24.45 5.07 13.31
N THR A 21 23.73 4.01 12.98
CA THR A 21 24.12 3.18 11.84
C THR A 21 23.82 3.88 10.51
N GLU A 22 24.66 3.66 9.51
CA GLU A 22 24.49 4.23 8.17
C GLU A 22 23.08 4.00 7.61
N LYS A 23 22.49 2.85 7.92
CA LYS A 23 21.12 2.48 7.52
C LYS A 23 20.05 3.45 8.01
N ILE A 24 20.23 4.08 9.17
CA ILE A 24 19.25 5.00 9.76
C ILE A 24 19.64 6.42 9.44
N SER A 25 20.94 6.78 9.55
CA SER A 25 21.44 8.12 9.30
C SER A 25 21.34 8.56 7.83
N SER A 26 21.19 7.63 6.89
CA SER A 26 20.93 7.93 5.47
C SER A 26 19.44 7.96 5.11
N SER A 27 18.55 7.61 6.04
CA SER A 27 17.11 7.54 5.79
C SER A 27 16.46 8.92 5.90
N GLN A 28 15.77 9.35 4.86
CA GLN A 28 14.93 10.55 4.86
C GLN A 28 13.66 10.42 5.71
N ILE A 29 13.34 9.21 6.18
CA ILE A 29 12.13 8.94 6.96
C ILE A 29 12.46 8.65 8.43
N TRP A 30 13.54 7.87 8.71
CA TRP A 30 13.87 7.52 10.08
C TRP A 30 14.71 8.60 10.79
N GLU A 31 15.54 9.35 10.06
CA GLU A 31 16.40 10.39 10.63
C GLU A 31 15.68 11.73 10.75
N GLU A 32 14.82 12.06 9.77
CA GLU A 32 14.12 13.32 9.78
C GLU A 32 13.14 13.42 10.98
N PRO A 33 13.13 14.55 11.70
CA PRO A 33 12.25 14.73 12.84
C PRO A 33 10.77 14.71 12.47
N SER A 34 10.45 14.98 11.21
CA SER A 34 9.08 14.92 10.70
C SER A 34 9.06 14.69 9.19
N PHE A 35 8.24 13.74 8.76
CA PHE A 35 7.96 13.49 7.34
C PHE A 35 6.44 13.51 7.10
N ILE A 36 5.99 14.15 6.02
CA ILE A 36 4.56 14.36 5.75
C ILE A 36 4.19 13.75 4.40
N PHE A 37 3.25 12.82 4.41
CA PHE A 37 2.58 12.36 3.21
C PHE A 37 1.36 13.26 2.98
N GLN A 38 1.36 13.98 1.86
CA GLN A 38 0.24 14.83 1.43
C GLN A 38 -0.69 14.02 0.52
N ARG A 39 -1.99 14.23 0.65
CA ARG A 39 -2.95 13.66 -0.29
C ARG A 39 -2.63 14.12 -1.72
N GLY A 40 -2.72 13.19 -2.68
CA GLY A 40 -2.30 13.42 -4.07
C GLY A 40 -0.81 13.27 -4.35
N CYS A 41 0.05 13.03 -3.33
CA CYS A 41 1.48 12.75 -3.54
C CYS A 41 1.70 11.45 -4.34
N ARG A 42 2.86 11.34 -4.98
CA ARG A 42 3.32 10.12 -5.65
C ARG A 42 4.72 9.83 -5.18
N LEU A 43 4.87 8.88 -4.27
CA LEU A 43 6.14 8.56 -3.63
C LEU A 43 6.55 7.12 -3.92
N CYS A 44 7.83 6.95 -4.26
CA CYS A 44 8.51 5.66 -4.30
C CYS A 44 9.56 5.62 -3.18
N ILE A 45 9.32 4.85 -2.14
CA ILE A 45 10.24 4.65 -1.03
C ILE A 45 11.21 3.53 -1.43
N GLN A 46 12.47 3.91 -1.63
CA GLN A 46 13.53 2.99 -2.00
C GLN A 46 14.35 2.63 -0.77
N ALA A 47 14.60 1.35 -0.60
CA ALA A 47 15.48 0.89 0.46
C ALA A 47 15.87 -0.58 0.28
N GLU A 48 16.98 -0.96 0.87
CA GLU A 48 17.42 -2.35 0.92
C GLU A 48 16.45 -3.25 1.69
N SER A 49 16.61 -4.56 1.52
CA SER A 49 15.88 -5.53 2.33
C SER A 49 16.24 -5.36 3.82
N GLY A 50 15.23 -5.42 4.69
CA GLY A 50 15.41 -5.27 6.14
C GLY A 50 15.59 -3.82 6.64
N SER A 51 15.34 -2.79 5.81
CA SER A 51 15.37 -1.38 6.21
C SER A 51 14.12 -0.90 6.97
N GLY A 52 13.07 -1.72 7.05
CA GLY A 52 11.84 -1.38 7.76
C GLY A 52 10.67 -0.91 6.87
N LYS A 53 10.74 -1.04 5.53
CA LYS A 53 9.65 -0.64 4.60
C LYS A 53 8.28 -1.18 5.00
N SER A 54 8.15 -2.50 5.11
CA SER A 54 6.89 -3.16 5.50
C SER A 54 6.48 -2.80 6.94
N SER A 55 7.45 -2.50 7.82
CA SER A 55 7.18 -2.00 9.17
C SER A 55 6.56 -0.61 9.12
N LEU A 56 7.11 0.32 8.33
CA LEU A 56 6.55 1.66 8.13
C LEU A 56 5.09 1.59 7.67
N LEU A 57 4.82 0.80 6.62
CA LEU A 57 3.46 0.65 6.12
C LEU A 57 2.52 0.02 7.16
N SER A 58 3.00 -0.99 7.90
CA SER A 58 2.25 -1.63 8.98
C SER A 58 1.95 -0.68 10.14
N PHE A 59 2.88 0.22 10.48
CA PHE A 59 2.68 1.24 11.51
C PHE A 59 1.62 2.26 11.07
N ILE A 60 1.71 2.78 9.86
CA ILE A 60 0.73 3.71 9.30
C ILE A 60 -0.64 3.05 9.18
N PHE A 61 -0.70 1.79 8.75
CA PHE A 61 -1.95 1.03 8.66
C PHE A 61 -2.50 0.60 10.03
N GLY A 62 -1.71 0.78 11.11
CA GLY A 62 -2.10 0.49 12.49
C GLY A 62 -2.19 -0.99 12.85
N THR A 63 -1.54 -1.88 12.08
CA THR A 63 -1.44 -3.32 12.40
C THR A 63 -0.29 -3.63 13.36
N ARG A 64 0.69 -2.73 13.47
CA ARG A 64 1.80 -2.80 14.41
C ARG A 64 1.95 -1.47 15.15
N GLN A 65 2.46 -1.53 16.39
CA GLN A 65 2.66 -0.36 17.26
C GLN A 65 4.03 -0.37 17.98
N ASP A 66 4.93 -1.24 17.56
CA ASP A 66 6.28 -1.41 18.11
C ASP A 66 7.26 -0.38 17.52
N TYR A 67 6.96 0.91 17.76
CA TYR A 67 7.76 2.05 17.32
C TYR A 67 7.83 3.15 18.39
N LYS A 68 8.90 3.95 18.33
CA LYS A 68 9.02 5.26 19.00
C LYS A 68 8.48 6.35 18.09
N GLY A 69 8.18 7.51 18.66
CA GLY A 69 7.64 8.65 17.90
C GLY A 69 6.12 8.62 17.75
N GLN A 70 5.61 9.33 16.78
CA GLN A 70 4.16 9.52 16.58
C GLN A 70 3.78 9.41 15.12
N ILE A 71 2.54 8.96 14.87
CA ILE A 71 1.88 8.99 13.57
C ILE A 71 0.58 9.78 13.76
N LEU A 72 0.43 10.85 12.97
CA LEU A 72 -0.71 11.74 13.06
C LEU A 72 -1.51 11.69 11.76
N PHE A 73 -2.83 11.55 11.87
CA PHE A 73 -3.77 11.68 10.77
C PHE A 73 -4.50 13.02 10.88
N ASN A 74 -4.29 13.93 9.94
CA ASN A 74 -4.78 15.31 10.01
C ASN A 74 -4.47 15.98 11.38
N GLY A 75 -3.29 15.72 11.94
CA GLY A 75 -2.86 16.23 13.24
C GLY A 75 -3.35 15.43 14.47
N GLN A 76 -4.22 14.45 14.32
CA GLN A 76 -4.67 13.58 15.41
C GLN A 76 -3.75 12.36 15.56
N ASP A 77 -3.25 12.11 16.78
CA ASP A 77 -2.44 10.92 17.07
C ASP A 77 -3.26 9.63 16.85
N THR A 78 -2.70 8.74 16.04
CA THR A 78 -3.34 7.46 15.70
C THR A 78 -3.52 6.54 16.90
N ARG A 79 -2.76 6.72 17.98
CA ARG A 79 -2.92 5.97 19.24
C ARG A 79 -4.22 6.32 19.97
N ALA A 80 -4.78 7.50 19.71
CA ALA A 80 -6.05 7.93 20.29
C ALA A 80 -7.28 7.40 19.51
N LEU A 81 -7.06 6.74 18.37
CA LEU A 81 -8.15 6.22 17.55
C LEU A 81 -8.76 4.96 18.17
N SER A 82 -10.08 4.95 18.29
CA SER A 82 -10.85 3.78 18.69
C SER A 82 -10.82 2.69 17.59
N VAL A 83 -11.16 1.46 17.96
CA VAL A 83 -11.28 0.34 17.01
C VAL A 83 -12.26 0.68 15.87
N GLY A 84 -13.40 1.33 16.18
CA GLY A 84 -14.38 1.75 15.18
C GLY A 84 -13.81 2.75 14.18
N GLN A 85 -13.06 3.75 14.65
CA GLN A 85 -12.39 4.73 13.80
C GLN A 85 -11.32 4.06 12.90
N TRP A 86 -10.53 3.14 13.44
CA TRP A 86 -9.59 2.36 12.63
C TRP A 86 -10.30 1.53 11.55
N CYS A 87 -11.43 0.88 11.87
CA CYS A 87 -12.21 0.14 10.89
C CYS A 87 -12.72 1.06 9.76
N GLU A 88 -13.18 2.27 10.11
CA GLU A 88 -13.63 3.24 9.12
C GLU A 88 -12.49 3.74 8.23
N ILE A 89 -11.36 4.13 8.83
CA ILE A 89 -10.16 4.60 8.12
C ILE A 89 -9.66 3.54 7.13
N ARG A 90 -9.53 2.29 7.57
CA ARG A 90 -9.09 1.18 6.71
C ARG A 90 -10.11 0.80 5.63
N THR A 91 -11.36 1.17 5.79
CA THR A 91 -12.41 0.89 4.82
C THR A 91 -12.55 1.99 3.78
N LYS A 92 -12.29 3.26 4.16
CA LYS A 92 -12.63 4.41 3.32
C LYS A 92 -11.46 5.35 2.99
N ASN A 93 -10.39 5.35 3.81
CA ASN A 93 -9.34 6.35 3.68
C ASN A 93 -7.97 5.77 3.30
N ILE A 94 -7.67 4.53 3.75
CA ILE A 94 -6.36 3.92 3.48
C ILE A 94 -6.56 2.55 2.86
N SER A 95 -6.02 2.35 1.66
CA SER A 95 -5.87 1.03 1.06
C SER A 95 -4.43 0.53 1.21
N LEU A 96 -4.25 -0.77 1.42
CA LEU A 96 -2.95 -1.43 1.54
C LEU A 96 -2.91 -2.67 0.66
N LEU A 97 -1.85 -2.77 -0.15
CA LEU A 97 -1.36 -3.99 -0.77
C LEU A 97 -0.12 -4.43 0.03
N PRO A 98 -0.20 -5.44 0.88
CA PRO A 98 0.96 -5.95 1.62
C PRO A 98 1.83 -6.83 0.72
N GLN A 99 3.10 -6.99 1.08
CA GLN A 99 4.09 -7.77 0.33
C GLN A 99 3.69 -9.26 0.18
N ASP A 100 3.09 -9.85 1.21
CA ASP A 100 2.59 -11.24 1.20
C ASP A 100 1.27 -11.41 0.44
N MET A 101 0.77 -10.32 -0.19
CA MET A 101 -0.49 -10.25 -0.91
C MET A 101 -1.73 -10.54 -0.05
N ALA A 102 -1.62 -11.25 1.06
CA ALA A 102 -2.69 -11.62 2.00
C ALA A 102 -3.98 -12.12 1.31
N LEU A 103 -3.85 -12.96 0.28
CA LEU A 103 -4.98 -13.64 -0.36
C LEU A 103 -5.39 -14.86 0.46
N PHE A 104 -6.67 -15.18 0.45
CA PHE A 104 -7.21 -16.40 1.03
C PHE A 104 -7.16 -17.51 -0.04
N PRO A 105 -6.32 -18.54 0.16
CA PRO A 105 -6.07 -19.56 -0.87
C PRO A 105 -7.30 -20.41 -1.18
N GLU A 106 -8.24 -20.54 -0.23
CA GLU A 106 -9.48 -21.30 -0.34
C GLU A 106 -10.60 -20.53 -1.06
N LEU A 107 -10.41 -19.23 -1.28
CA LEU A 107 -11.37 -18.40 -2.01
C LEU A 107 -10.95 -18.23 -3.47
N THR A 108 -11.95 -18.07 -4.34
CA THR A 108 -11.68 -17.72 -5.74
C THR A 108 -11.12 -16.31 -5.87
N VAL A 109 -10.60 -15.95 -7.05
CA VAL A 109 -10.18 -14.59 -7.40
C VAL A 109 -11.30 -13.59 -7.10
N GLY A 110 -12.50 -13.85 -7.61
CA GLY A 110 -13.67 -13.00 -7.40
C GLY A 110 -14.01 -12.85 -5.92
N GLN A 111 -14.05 -13.94 -5.17
CA GLN A 111 -14.33 -13.91 -3.74
C GLN A 111 -13.27 -13.12 -2.95
N ASN A 112 -11.98 -13.26 -3.28
CA ASN A 112 -10.91 -12.47 -2.66
C ASN A 112 -11.10 -10.96 -2.90
N ILE A 113 -11.53 -10.56 -4.09
CA ILE A 113 -11.82 -9.15 -4.43
C ILE A 113 -13.07 -8.68 -3.67
N ASP A 114 -14.11 -9.49 -3.60
CA ASP A 114 -15.37 -9.17 -2.94
C ASP A 114 -15.23 -8.95 -1.44
N LEU A 115 -14.23 -9.52 -0.76
CA LEU A 115 -13.92 -9.22 0.64
C LEU A 115 -13.74 -7.72 0.91
N LYS A 116 -13.16 -6.99 -0.03
CA LYS A 116 -12.99 -5.53 0.06
C LYS A 116 -14.19 -4.80 -0.54
N ASN A 117 -14.58 -5.16 -1.77
CA ASN A 117 -15.59 -4.43 -2.52
C ASN A 117 -16.96 -4.45 -1.85
N ASN A 118 -17.38 -5.56 -1.23
CA ASN A 118 -18.68 -5.69 -0.58
C ASN A 118 -18.86 -4.74 0.61
N ARG A 119 -17.79 -4.23 1.19
CA ARG A 119 -17.87 -3.28 2.32
C ARG A 119 -18.33 -1.89 1.90
N THR A 120 -18.01 -1.48 0.67
CA THR A 120 -18.26 -0.11 0.18
C THR A 120 -18.99 -0.10 -1.16
N ARG A 121 -19.03 -1.22 -1.87
CA ARG A 121 -19.54 -1.35 -3.24
C ARG A 121 -18.90 -0.32 -4.18
N HIS A 122 -17.59 -0.12 -4.00
CA HIS A 122 -16.84 0.91 -4.70
C HIS A 122 -16.76 0.70 -6.20
N LYS A 123 -16.67 -0.57 -6.63
CA LYS A 123 -16.67 -0.98 -8.04
C LYS A 123 -17.84 -1.88 -8.35
N THR A 124 -18.41 -1.69 -9.55
CA THR A 124 -19.36 -2.63 -10.15
C THR A 124 -18.64 -3.91 -10.57
N ARG A 125 -19.39 -4.98 -10.79
CA ARG A 125 -18.87 -6.24 -11.34
C ARG A 125 -18.13 -6.00 -12.66
N GLN A 126 -18.68 -5.16 -13.55
CA GLN A 126 -18.05 -4.87 -14.85
C GLN A 126 -16.71 -4.15 -14.69
N GLU A 127 -16.61 -3.19 -13.79
CA GLU A 127 -15.34 -2.50 -13.51
C GLU A 127 -14.28 -3.45 -12.93
N ILE A 128 -14.69 -4.40 -12.08
CA ILE A 128 -13.78 -5.45 -11.57
C ILE A 128 -13.28 -6.32 -12.73
N MET A 129 -14.19 -6.78 -13.61
CA MET A 129 -13.81 -7.58 -14.78
C MET A 129 -12.87 -6.82 -15.70
N ASN A 130 -13.13 -5.54 -15.98
CA ASN A 130 -12.25 -4.69 -16.79
C ASN A 130 -10.85 -4.55 -16.13
N CYS A 131 -10.77 -4.42 -14.80
CA CYS A 131 -9.48 -4.43 -14.11
C CYS A 131 -8.73 -5.75 -14.30
N LEU A 132 -9.42 -6.89 -14.18
CA LEU A 132 -8.84 -8.22 -14.37
C LEU A 132 -8.40 -8.47 -15.81
N GLU A 133 -9.15 -7.97 -16.81
CA GLU A 133 -8.78 -8.02 -18.22
C GLU A 133 -7.49 -7.23 -18.48
N ARG A 134 -7.38 -6.01 -17.94
CA ARG A 134 -6.19 -5.17 -18.08
C ARG A 134 -4.92 -5.86 -17.55
N VAL A 135 -5.04 -6.58 -16.44
CA VAL A 135 -3.91 -7.35 -15.89
C VAL A 135 -3.84 -8.79 -16.42
N GLY A 136 -4.67 -9.15 -17.41
CA GLY A 136 -4.61 -10.43 -18.15
C GLY A 136 -4.92 -11.66 -17.31
N ILE A 137 -5.89 -11.59 -16.40
CA ILE A 137 -6.34 -12.70 -15.54
C ILE A 137 -7.87 -12.81 -15.38
N ALA A 138 -8.64 -12.19 -16.27
CA ALA A 138 -10.11 -12.21 -16.16
C ALA A 138 -10.71 -13.63 -16.23
N GLU A 139 -10.10 -14.50 -17.02
CA GLU A 139 -10.49 -15.92 -17.16
C GLU A 139 -10.27 -16.73 -15.86
N LYS A 140 -9.54 -16.17 -14.89
CA LYS A 140 -9.29 -16.80 -13.59
C LYS A 140 -10.30 -16.40 -12.51
N TYR A 141 -11.32 -15.60 -12.84
CA TYR A 141 -12.25 -15.05 -11.84
C TYR A 141 -12.82 -16.09 -10.88
N ASP A 142 -13.19 -17.28 -11.38
CA ASP A 142 -13.76 -18.37 -10.60
C ASP A 142 -12.73 -19.43 -10.16
N VAL A 143 -11.43 -19.18 -10.41
CA VAL A 143 -10.33 -20.07 -10.01
C VAL A 143 -9.90 -19.75 -8.57
N LEU A 144 -9.59 -20.77 -7.79
CA LEU A 144 -9.07 -20.63 -6.43
C LEU A 144 -7.72 -19.91 -6.43
N ALA A 145 -7.50 -19.03 -5.44
CA ALA A 145 -6.23 -18.31 -5.32
C ALA A 145 -5.03 -19.26 -5.11
N SER A 146 -5.23 -20.41 -4.49
CA SER A 146 -4.21 -21.47 -4.32
C SER A 146 -3.70 -22.06 -5.66
N GLN A 147 -4.40 -21.88 -6.76
CA GLN A 147 -4.03 -22.39 -8.08
C GLN A 147 -3.33 -21.36 -8.96
N LEU A 148 -3.10 -20.16 -8.45
CA LEU A 148 -2.47 -19.06 -9.16
C LEU A 148 -0.95 -19.09 -9.02
N SER A 149 -0.24 -18.63 -10.05
CA SER A 149 1.19 -18.29 -9.90
C SER A 149 1.36 -17.04 -9.01
N ILE A 150 2.56 -16.84 -8.46
CA ILE A 150 2.88 -15.68 -7.62
C ILE A 150 2.56 -14.36 -8.34
N GLY A 151 2.94 -14.21 -9.61
CA GLY A 151 2.63 -13.01 -10.39
C GLY A 151 1.13 -12.84 -10.66
N GLN A 152 0.34 -13.94 -10.78
CA GLN A 152 -1.12 -13.85 -10.86
C GLN A 152 -1.72 -13.43 -9.52
N MET A 153 -1.25 -14.00 -8.40
CA MET A 153 -1.67 -13.60 -7.05
C MET A 153 -1.39 -12.12 -6.80
N GLN A 154 -0.23 -11.61 -7.21
CA GLN A 154 0.12 -10.19 -7.06
C GLN A 154 -0.86 -9.28 -7.82
N ARG A 155 -1.23 -9.64 -9.04
CA ARG A 155 -2.23 -8.90 -9.84
C ARG A 155 -3.63 -8.94 -9.22
N VAL A 156 -4.06 -10.08 -8.67
CA VAL A 156 -5.34 -10.18 -7.93
C VAL A 156 -5.33 -9.29 -6.69
N ALA A 157 -4.26 -9.34 -5.91
CA ALA A 157 -4.13 -8.54 -4.68
C ALA A 157 -4.13 -7.03 -4.99
N LEU A 158 -3.52 -6.62 -6.11
CA LEU A 158 -3.60 -5.25 -6.60
C LEU A 158 -5.04 -4.86 -6.94
N VAL A 159 -5.73 -5.64 -7.79
CA VAL A 159 -7.13 -5.35 -8.15
C VAL A 159 -7.99 -5.26 -6.89
N ARG A 160 -7.81 -6.17 -5.92
CA ARG A 160 -8.49 -6.11 -4.63
C ARG A 160 -8.20 -4.81 -3.86
N ALA A 161 -6.95 -4.33 -3.86
CA ALA A 161 -6.58 -3.09 -3.19
C ALA A 161 -7.26 -1.85 -3.82
N LEU A 162 -7.53 -1.89 -5.13
CA LEU A 162 -8.24 -0.83 -5.86
C LEU A 162 -9.78 -0.91 -5.73
N CYS A 163 -10.33 -1.95 -5.07
CA CYS A 163 -11.78 -2.16 -4.94
C CYS A 163 -12.37 -1.56 -3.65
N GLN A 164 -11.78 -0.47 -3.15
CA GLN A 164 -12.32 0.33 -2.05
C GLN A 164 -12.00 1.82 -2.29
N PRO A 165 -12.73 2.75 -1.67
CA PRO A 165 -12.32 4.16 -1.66
C PRO A 165 -11.06 4.33 -0.81
N PHE A 166 -10.23 5.31 -1.17
CA PHE A 166 -9.05 5.68 -0.38
C PHE A 166 -8.61 7.13 -0.63
N ASP A 167 -8.05 7.75 0.39
CA ASP A 167 -7.30 9.02 0.31
C ASP A 167 -5.80 8.75 0.11
N PHE A 168 -5.33 7.57 0.56
CA PHE A 168 -3.98 7.07 0.35
C PHE A 168 -3.99 5.58 0.01
N ILE A 169 -3.18 5.19 -0.98
CA ILE A 169 -2.90 3.78 -1.24
C ILE A 169 -1.42 3.48 -0.96
N PHE A 170 -1.18 2.48 -0.13
CA PHE A 170 0.14 1.96 0.22
C PHE A 170 0.36 0.63 -0.50
N LEU A 171 1.49 0.52 -1.18
CA LEU A 171 1.83 -0.63 -2.02
C LEU A 171 3.21 -1.16 -1.60
N ASP A 172 3.23 -2.31 -0.95
CA ASP A 172 4.48 -2.94 -0.49
C ASP A 172 5.04 -3.86 -1.57
N GLU A 173 6.09 -3.40 -2.26
CA GLU A 173 6.74 -4.10 -3.36
C GLU A 173 5.76 -4.61 -4.45
N PRO A 174 4.90 -3.74 -5.01
CA PRO A 174 3.74 -4.15 -5.81
C PRO A 174 4.09 -4.83 -7.13
N VAL A 175 5.33 -4.74 -7.59
CA VAL A 175 5.78 -5.22 -8.90
C VAL A 175 7.00 -6.14 -8.84
N SER A 176 7.33 -6.66 -7.65
CA SER A 176 8.52 -7.50 -7.44
C SER A 176 8.54 -8.78 -8.30
N HIS A 177 7.37 -9.30 -8.67
CA HIS A 177 7.21 -10.52 -9.48
C HIS A 177 6.62 -10.25 -10.87
N LEU A 178 6.67 -9.00 -11.34
CA LEU A 178 6.12 -8.60 -12.63
C LEU A 178 7.21 -8.17 -13.60
N ASP A 179 7.01 -8.47 -14.88
CA ASP A 179 7.82 -7.93 -15.95
C ASP A 179 7.51 -6.44 -16.22
N ALA A 180 8.32 -5.79 -17.04
CA ALA A 180 8.20 -4.36 -17.34
C ALA A 180 6.83 -3.98 -17.92
N ARG A 181 6.25 -4.84 -18.78
CA ARG A 181 4.94 -4.59 -19.39
C ARG A 181 3.82 -4.61 -18.32
N ASN A 182 3.82 -5.62 -17.47
CA ASN A 182 2.85 -5.71 -16.38
C ASN A 182 3.06 -4.60 -15.34
N ASN A 183 4.31 -4.20 -15.05
CA ASN A 183 4.62 -3.06 -14.19
C ASN A 183 3.98 -1.78 -14.74
N GLN A 184 4.11 -1.50 -16.03
CA GLN A 184 3.52 -0.32 -16.67
C GLN A 184 1.99 -0.33 -16.54
N ILE A 185 1.33 -1.46 -16.83
CA ILE A 185 -0.13 -1.61 -16.70
C ILE A 185 -0.59 -1.35 -15.26
N VAL A 186 0.12 -1.91 -14.30
CA VAL A 186 -0.16 -1.71 -12.87
C VAL A 186 -0.01 -0.24 -12.47
N ALA A 187 1.07 0.42 -12.91
CA ALA A 187 1.33 1.82 -12.63
C ALA A 187 0.23 2.74 -13.19
N GLU A 188 -0.24 2.45 -14.42
CA GLU A 188 -1.35 3.17 -15.04
C GLU A 188 -2.65 2.98 -14.26
N MET A 189 -3.01 1.74 -13.91
CA MET A 189 -4.24 1.44 -13.17
C MET A 189 -4.26 2.11 -11.79
N VAL A 190 -3.15 2.08 -11.06
CA VAL A 190 -3.02 2.74 -9.76
C VAL A 190 -3.13 4.26 -9.92
N SER A 191 -2.45 4.83 -10.94
CA SER A 191 -2.46 6.26 -11.20
C SER A 191 -3.85 6.78 -11.57
N GLU A 192 -4.57 6.08 -12.45
CA GLU A 192 -5.94 6.42 -12.86
C GLU A 192 -6.91 6.38 -11.66
N GLU A 193 -6.85 5.32 -10.87
CA GLU A 193 -7.71 5.19 -9.70
C GLU A 193 -7.41 6.24 -8.63
N ALA A 194 -6.12 6.47 -8.34
CA ALA A 194 -5.71 7.52 -7.41
C ALA A 194 -6.11 8.92 -7.90
N GLN A 195 -5.94 9.21 -9.18
CA GLN A 195 -6.36 10.49 -9.77
C GLN A 195 -7.87 10.69 -9.67
N ARG A 196 -8.67 9.65 -9.93
CA ARG A 196 -10.13 9.70 -9.80
C ARG A 196 -10.59 10.05 -8.38
N GLN A 197 -9.83 9.62 -7.38
CA GLN A 197 -10.12 9.84 -5.96
C GLN A 197 -9.37 11.05 -5.37
N GLY A 198 -8.45 11.68 -6.12
CA GLY A 198 -7.54 12.71 -5.61
C GLY A 198 -6.59 12.17 -4.54
N ALA A 199 -6.24 10.89 -4.60
CA ALA A 199 -5.53 10.16 -3.57
C ALA A 199 -4.01 10.18 -3.74
N GLY A 200 -3.27 10.04 -2.62
CA GLY A 200 -1.82 9.82 -2.62
C GLY A 200 -1.46 8.37 -2.90
N ILE A 201 -0.32 8.17 -3.60
CA ILE A 201 0.26 6.86 -3.89
C ILE A 201 1.61 6.77 -3.17
N ILE A 202 1.79 5.75 -2.33
CA ILE A 202 3.04 5.45 -1.66
C ILE A 202 3.41 4.00 -1.98
N ALA A 203 4.46 3.79 -2.77
CA ALA A 203 4.96 2.47 -3.13
C ALA A 203 6.35 2.25 -2.53
N THR A 204 6.61 1.06 -1.99
CA THR A 204 7.95 0.65 -1.58
C THR A 204 8.60 -0.22 -2.65
N SER A 205 9.93 -0.21 -2.72
CA SER A 205 10.65 -1.07 -3.65
C SER A 205 12.03 -1.48 -3.12
N VAL A 206 12.49 -2.65 -3.61
CA VAL A 206 13.88 -3.10 -3.57
C VAL A 206 14.30 -3.33 -5.02
N GLY A 207 14.95 -2.33 -5.64
CA GLY A 207 15.40 -2.39 -7.03
C GLY A 207 14.30 -2.11 -8.05
N ASN A 208 13.38 -3.06 -8.31
CA ASN A 208 12.29 -2.84 -9.27
C ASN A 208 11.19 -1.97 -8.67
N HIS A 209 11.07 -0.73 -9.12
CA HIS A 209 10.07 0.20 -8.64
C HIS A 209 8.83 0.27 -9.55
N LEU A 210 7.70 0.66 -8.97
CA LEU A 210 6.48 0.93 -9.73
C LEU A 210 6.70 2.13 -10.68
N MET A 211 6.41 1.96 -11.96
CA MET A 211 6.66 2.97 -13.02
C MET A 211 5.65 4.12 -12.98
N LEU A 212 5.60 4.82 -11.86
CA LEU A 212 4.72 6.00 -11.70
C LEU A 212 5.31 7.22 -12.40
N SER A 213 4.49 7.90 -13.21
CA SER A 213 4.87 9.21 -13.77
C SER A 213 4.95 10.26 -12.68
N ASN A 214 6.00 11.08 -12.69
CA ASN A 214 6.22 12.17 -11.73
C ASN A 214 6.26 11.69 -10.26
N ALA A 215 6.81 10.50 -10.00
CA ALA A 215 7.05 10.04 -8.65
C ALA A 215 8.29 10.71 -8.06
N GLU A 216 8.19 11.13 -6.81
CA GLU A 216 9.32 11.51 -5.98
C GLU A 216 9.91 10.24 -5.36
N PHE A 217 11.24 10.16 -5.31
CA PHE A 217 11.97 9.05 -4.70
C PHE A 217 12.48 9.46 -3.33
N VAL A 218 12.20 8.63 -2.34
CA VAL A 218 12.59 8.85 -0.94
C VAL A 218 13.39 7.65 -0.46
N ALA A 219 14.53 7.90 0.17
CA ALA A 219 15.36 6.84 0.77
C ALA A 219 14.85 6.50 2.19
N LEU A 220 14.81 5.18 2.49
CA LEU A 220 14.47 4.66 3.81
C LEU A 220 15.63 3.87 4.40
#